data_a5fddd58395525c4909b921f8a678146
#
_entry.id   a5fddd58395525c4909b921f8a678146
#
_cell.length_a   1.000
_cell.length_b   1.000
_cell.length_c   1.000
_cell.angle_alpha   90.00
_cell.angle_beta   90.00
_cell.angle_gamma   90.00
#
_symmetry.space_group_name_H-M   'P 1'
#
loop_
_entity.id
_entity.type
_entity.pdbx_description
1 polymer ?
#
loop_
_entity_poly.entity_id
_entity_poly.type
_entity_poly.pdbx_seq_one_letter_code
_entity_poly.pdbx_strand_id
1 'polypeptide(L)'
;MTTLWPKQQPRHTESEAEKKVYKALKSGLPKGWQAWHSLRLRSKKTGSFSETDFVIADPSNPSILILEVKGGRIETSDGRWYQNGHPMKSSPLDQALTFRTLLVERFRHHKIEAPKMGCAVCF
;
A
#
# COMPACT_ATOMS: atom_id res chain seq x y z
N MET A 1 2.94 -12.88 17.44
CA MET A 1 2.25 -13.52 16.34
C MET A 1 2.08 -12.53 15.19
N THR A 2 2.47 -12.92 14.02
CA THR A 2 2.36 -12.08 12.82
C THR A 2 0.94 -12.12 12.29
N THR A 3 0.37 -10.97 11.94
CA THR A 3 -0.97 -10.90 11.37
C THR A 3 -0.91 -10.27 9.98
N LEU A 4 -1.13 -11.10 8.97
CA LEU A 4 -1.23 -10.69 7.58
C LEU A 4 -2.63 -11.01 7.07
N TRP A 5 -3.29 -10.04 6.47
CA TRP A 5 -4.64 -10.19 5.94
C TRP A 5 -4.64 -10.06 4.42
N PRO A 6 -5.25 -10.94 3.66
CA PRO A 6 -5.86 -12.21 4.09
C PRO A 6 -4.81 -13.20 4.61
N LYS A 7 -5.20 -14.09 5.52
CA LYS A 7 -4.25 -14.96 6.24
C LYS A 7 -3.68 -16.11 5.43
N GLN A 8 -4.46 -16.67 4.53
CA GLN A 8 -4.07 -17.92 3.87
C GLN A 8 -3.46 -17.71 2.50
N GLN A 9 -3.97 -16.77 1.75
CA GLN A 9 -3.51 -16.48 0.40
C GLN A 9 -3.72 -14.99 0.10
N PRO A 10 -2.97 -14.42 -0.85
CA PRO A 10 -3.20 -13.03 -1.22
C PRO A 10 -4.57 -12.87 -1.87
N ARG A 11 -5.11 -11.64 -1.81
CA ARG A 11 -6.28 -11.31 -2.62
C ARG A 11 -5.93 -11.53 -4.09
N HIS A 12 -6.96 -11.77 -4.91
CA HIS A 12 -6.74 -11.98 -6.34
C HIS A 12 -5.89 -10.85 -6.93
N THR A 13 -4.81 -11.23 -7.56
CA THR A 13 -3.93 -10.32 -8.28
C THR A 13 -3.20 -11.09 -9.37
N GLU A 14 -3.02 -10.46 -10.52
CA GLU A 14 -2.22 -11.00 -11.60
C GLU A 14 -0.74 -10.63 -11.44
N SER A 15 -0.42 -9.76 -10.49
CA SER A 15 0.94 -9.29 -10.26
C SER A 15 1.78 -10.31 -9.51
N GLU A 16 2.77 -10.86 -10.18
CA GLU A 16 3.75 -11.75 -9.53
C GLU A 16 4.57 -11.02 -8.46
N ALA A 17 4.83 -9.72 -8.67
CA ALA A 17 5.54 -8.90 -7.69
C ALA A 17 4.74 -8.80 -6.39
N GLU A 18 3.42 -8.57 -6.45
CA GLU A 18 2.58 -8.53 -5.26
C GLU A 18 2.56 -9.87 -4.53
N LYS A 19 2.52 -10.98 -5.26
CA LYS A 19 2.56 -12.32 -4.68
C LYS A 19 3.87 -12.57 -3.94
N LYS A 20 5.00 -12.11 -4.48
CA LYS A 20 6.31 -12.22 -3.84
C LYS A 20 6.36 -11.42 -2.54
N VAL A 21 5.85 -10.19 -2.55
CA VAL A 21 5.81 -9.35 -1.35
C VAL A 21 4.90 -9.97 -0.29
N TYR A 22 3.74 -10.48 -0.70
CA TYR A 22 2.83 -11.17 0.22
C TYR A 22 3.53 -12.35 0.95
N LYS A 23 4.25 -13.19 0.20
CA LYS A 23 4.99 -14.31 0.77
C LYS A 23 6.09 -13.84 1.72
N ALA A 24 6.81 -12.78 1.35
CA ALA A 24 7.87 -12.22 2.19
C ALA A 24 7.31 -11.68 3.50
N LEU A 25 6.18 -10.99 3.46
CA LEU A 25 5.51 -10.49 4.66
C LEU A 25 4.98 -11.62 5.53
N LYS A 26 4.43 -12.66 4.91
CA LYS A 26 3.89 -13.80 5.65
C LYS A 26 4.96 -14.50 6.50
N SER A 27 6.19 -14.58 6.00
CA SER A 27 7.28 -15.25 6.70
C SER A 27 8.18 -14.32 7.50
N GLY A 28 8.27 -13.03 7.13
CA GLY A 28 9.25 -12.11 7.67
C GLY A 28 8.72 -10.91 8.46
N LEU A 29 7.41 -10.75 8.56
CA LEU A 29 6.84 -9.64 9.30
C LEU A 29 7.18 -9.74 10.79
N PRO A 30 7.74 -8.69 11.43
CA PRO A 30 8.09 -8.76 12.83
C PRO A 30 6.90 -9.09 13.73
N LYS A 31 7.19 -9.74 14.87
CA LYS A 31 6.18 -10.10 15.83
C LYS A 31 5.39 -8.87 16.30
N GLY A 32 4.07 -8.99 16.32
CA GLY A 32 3.18 -7.92 16.73
C GLY A 32 2.81 -6.94 15.63
N TRP A 33 3.51 -6.95 14.52
CA TRP A 33 3.16 -6.13 13.37
C TRP A 33 1.97 -6.72 12.63
N GLN A 34 1.26 -5.85 11.92
CA GLN A 34 0.10 -6.22 11.13
C GLN A 34 0.25 -5.72 9.70
N ALA A 35 -0.27 -6.46 8.74
CA ALA A 35 -0.24 -6.06 7.35
C ALA A 35 -1.53 -6.46 6.64
N TRP A 36 -1.90 -5.68 5.64
CA TRP A 36 -3.08 -5.93 4.81
C TRP A 36 -2.68 -5.85 3.35
N HIS A 37 -3.09 -6.83 2.56
CA HIS A 37 -2.92 -6.83 1.13
C HIS A 37 -4.18 -6.31 0.45
N SER A 38 -4.01 -5.41 -0.51
CA SER A 38 -5.08 -4.88 -1.35
C SER A 38 -6.18 -4.22 -0.52
N LEU A 39 -5.79 -3.18 0.23
CA LEU A 39 -6.71 -2.41 1.05
C LEU A 39 -7.33 -1.28 0.21
N ARG A 40 -8.64 -1.12 0.32
CA ARG A 40 -9.41 -0.18 -0.47
C ARG A 40 -10.17 0.78 0.43
N LEU A 41 -10.11 2.07 0.11
CA LEU A 41 -10.84 3.10 0.82
C LEU A 41 -11.69 3.91 -0.14
N ARG A 42 -12.84 4.36 0.34
CA ARG A 42 -13.72 5.24 -0.39
C ARG A 42 -13.66 6.65 0.21
N SER A 43 -13.48 7.66 -0.63
CA SER A 43 -13.57 9.04 -0.20
C SER A 43 -15.01 9.38 0.14
N LYS A 44 -15.25 9.93 1.32
CA LYS A 44 -16.58 10.39 1.73
C LYS A 44 -16.97 11.69 1.04
N LYS A 45 -15.98 12.45 0.57
CA LYS A 45 -16.22 13.73 -0.12
C LYS A 45 -16.61 13.53 -1.58
N THR A 46 -15.90 12.66 -2.30
CA THR A 46 -16.07 12.47 -3.74
C THR A 46 -16.74 11.16 -4.13
N GLY A 47 -16.79 10.19 -3.22
CA GLY A 47 -17.28 8.85 -3.50
C GLY A 47 -16.32 7.99 -4.30
N SER A 48 -15.16 8.51 -4.71
CA SER A 48 -14.17 7.75 -5.46
C SER A 48 -13.41 6.78 -4.54
N PHE A 49 -12.92 5.69 -5.12
CA PHE A 49 -12.12 4.69 -4.40
C PHE A 49 -10.65 4.92 -4.65
N SER A 50 -9.83 4.57 -3.64
CA SER A 50 -8.39 4.41 -3.80
C SER A 50 -8.00 3.08 -3.17
N GLU A 51 -7.04 2.41 -3.78
CA GLU A 51 -6.55 1.11 -3.34
C GLU A 51 -5.03 1.17 -3.24
N THR A 52 -4.49 0.51 -2.22
CA THR A 52 -3.04 0.33 -2.10
C THR A 52 -2.72 -1.15 -2.03
N ASP A 53 -1.53 -1.51 -2.49
CA ASP A 53 -1.13 -2.91 -2.54
C ASP A 53 -0.91 -3.49 -1.15
N PHE A 54 -0.24 -2.75 -0.26
CA PHE A 54 -0.02 -3.19 1.12
C PHE A 54 -0.07 -2.03 2.09
N VAL A 55 -0.62 -2.29 3.26
CA VAL A 55 -0.52 -1.41 4.43
C VAL A 55 0.11 -2.22 5.54
N ILE A 56 1.17 -1.69 6.14
CA ILE A 56 1.93 -2.36 7.21
C ILE A 56 1.92 -1.46 8.43
N ALA A 57 1.56 -2.01 9.59
CA ALA A 57 1.46 -1.25 10.83
C ALA A 57 2.32 -1.86 11.94
N ASP A 58 3.03 -0.98 12.65
CA ASP A 58 3.74 -1.31 13.87
C ASP A 58 2.98 -0.70 15.05
N PRO A 59 2.19 -1.49 15.81
CA PRO A 59 1.41 -0.93 16.91
C PRO A 59 2.26 -0.46 18.10
N SER A 60 3.45 -1.02 18.27
CA SER A 60 4.32 -0.68 19.40
C SER A 60 4.97 0.70 19.26
N ASN A 61 5.14 1.15 18.02
CA ASN A 61 5.65 2.48 17.69
C ASN A 61 4.68 3.06 16.66
N PRO A 62 3.54 3.63 17.08
CA PRO A 62 2.39 3.89 16.21
C PRO A 62 2.77 4.50 14.87
N SER A 63 2.90 3.65 13.88
CA SER A 63 3.35 4.03 12.54
C SER A 63 2.74 3.09 11.50
N ILE A 64 2.50 3.64 10.33
CA ILE A 64 1.93 2.91 9.19
C ILE A 64 2.78 3.17 7.97
N LEU A 65 3.09 2.12 7.22
CA LEU A 65 3.73 2.21 5.91
C LEU A 65 2.71 1.82 4.85
N ILE A 66 2.54 2.71 3.88
CA ILE A 66 1.72 2.47 2.70
C ILE A 66 2.67 2.09 1.58
N LEU A 67 2.53 0.88 1.05
CA LEU A 67 3.47 0.30 0.10
C LEU A 67 2.79 -0.01 -1.23
N GLU A 68 3.29 0.61 -2.30
CA GLU A 68 2.93 0.25 -3.67
C GLU A 68 3.98 -0.71 -4.22
N VAL A 69 3.53 -1.73 -4.94
CA VAL A 69 4.41 -2.74 -5.54
C VAL A 69 4.27 -2.69 -7.05
N LYS A 70 5.39 -2.54 -7.75
CA LYS A 70 5.40 -2.53 -9.21
C LYS A 70 6.35 -3.60 -9.72
N GLY A 71 5.82 -4.49 -10.53
CA GLY A 71 6.59 -5.52 -11.21
C GLY A 71 6.98 -5.10 -12.61
N GLY A 72 7.80 -5.94 -13.26
CA GLY A 72 8.27 -5.70 -14.60
C GLY A 72 9.38 -4.67 -14.66
N ARG A 73 9.59 -4.14 -15.85
CA ARG A 73 10.63 -3.15 -16.09
C ARG A 73 10.09 -1.74 -15.83
N ILE A 74 10.65 -1.08 -14.83
CA ILE A 74 10.25 0.28 -14.47
C ILE A 74 11.34 1.24 -14.92
N GLU A 75 10.95 2.28 -15.62
CA GLU A 75 11.85 3.32 -16.13
C GLU A 75 11.26 4.70 -15.86
N THR A 76 12.15 5.68 -15.73
CA THR A 76 11.75 7.10 -15.67
C THR A 76 12.46 7.85 -16.80
N SER A 77 11.75 8.76 -17.44
CA SER A 77 12.30 9.62 -18.47
C SER A 77 11.52 10.94 -18.47
N ASP A 78 12.26 12.07 -18.39
CA ASP A 78 11.67 13.41 -18.38
C ASP A 78 10.54 13.60 -17.35
N GLY A 79 10.74 13.04 -16.17
CA GLY A 79 9.78 13.13 -15.07
C GLY A 79 8.57 12.20 -15.21
N ARG A 80 8.56 11.36 -16.23
CA ARG A 80 7.48 10.39 -16.45
C ARG A 80 7.92 8.99 -16.07
N TRP A 81 6.97 8.21 -15.59
CA TRP A 81 7.17 6.81 -15.23
C TRP A 81 6.62 5.89 -16.30
N TYR A 82 7.35 4.84 -16.60
CA TYR A 82 6.98 3.82 -17.59
C TYR A 82 7.07 2.43 -16.96
N GLN A 83 6.10 1.59 -17.31
CA GLN A 83 6.10 0.18 -16.93
C GLN A 83 6.05 -0.68 -18.19
N ASN A 84 7.07 -1.50 -18.41
CA ASN A 84 7.21 -2.33 -19.61
C ASN A 84 7.08 -1.51 -20.90
N GLY A 85 7.65 -0.29 -20.91
CA GLY A 85 7.60 0.60 -22.05
C GLY A 85 6.32 1.42 -22.20
N HIS A 86 5.32 1.22 -21.31
CA HIS A 86 4.05 1.95 -21.37
C HIS A 86 4.02 3.05 -20.33
N PRO A 87 3.58 4.26 -20.69
CA PRO A 87 3.49 5.36 -19.74
C PRO A 87 2.47 5.06 -18.64
N MET A 88 2.81 5.41 -17.41
CA MET A 88 1.91 5.29 -16.27
C MET A 88 1.12 6.59 -16.11
N LYS A 89 -0.17 6.50 -15.79
CA LYS A 89 -1.04 7.67 -15.60
C LYS A 89 -0.61 8.52 -14.41
N SER A 90 -0.14 7.87 -13.34
CA SER A 90 0.39 8.53 -12.16
C SER A 90 1.58 7.74 -11.65
N SER A 91 2.49 8.41 -10.94
CA SER A 91 3.63 7.69 -10.36
C SER A 91 3.16 6.75 -9.26
N PRO A 92 3.89 5.66 -9.00
CA PRO A 92 3.56 4.77 -7.88
C PRO A 92 3.53 5.50 -6.55
N LEU A 93 4.43 6.45 -6.35
CA LEU A 93 4.46 7.24 -5.12
C LEU A 93 3.22 8.11 -4.98
N ASP A 94 2.76 8.73 -6.06
CA ASP A 94 1.52 9.52 -6.04
C ASP A 94 0.31 8.67 -5.69
N GLN A 95 0.26 7.43 -6.15
CA GLN A 95 -0.79 6.48 -5.79
C GLN A 95 -0.81 6.23 -4.27
N ALA A 96 0.37 6.00 -3.69
CA ALA A 96 0.50 5.80 -2.24
C ALA A 96 0.12 7.05 -1.46
N LEU A 97 0.53 8.23 -1.93
CA LEU A 97 0.21 9.50 -1.28
C LEU A 97 -1.30 9.79 -1.32
N THR A 98 -1.97 9.46 -2.40
CA THR A 98 -3.43 9.60 -2.50
C THR A 98 -4.12 8.72 -1.48
N PHE A 99 -3.70 7.47 -1.36
CA PHE A 99 -4.24 6.56 -0.35
C PHE A 99 -4.01 7.08 1.07
N ARG A 100 -2.80 7.60 1.34
CA ARG A 100 -2.47 8.18 2.65
C ARG A 100 -3.43 9.31 3.01
N THR A 101 -3.72 10.19 2.07
CA THR A 101 -4.66 11.29 2.29
C THR A 101 -6.04 10.77 2.71
N LEU A 102 -6.56 9.74 2.03
CA LEU A 102 -7.83 9.13 2.37
C LEU A 102 -7.80 8.46 3.73
N LEU A 103 -6.69 7.82 4.07
CA LEU A 103 -6.54 7.15 5.36
C LEU A 103 -6.52 8.16 6.50
N VAL A 104 -5.81 9.28 6.35
CA VAL A 104 -5.82 10.37 7.33
C VAL A 104 -7.23 10.92 7.53
N GLU A 105 -7.96 11.14 6.44
CA GLU A 105 -9.35 11.59 6.52
C GLU A 105 -10.23 10.59 7.28
N ARG A 106 -10.01 9.29 7.09
CA ARG A 106 -10.75 8.24 7.77
C ARG A 106 -10.49 8.26 9.27
N PHE A 107 -9.24 8.40 9.69
CA PHE A 107 -8.91 8.54 11.12
C PHE A 107 -9.57 9.78 11.72
N ARG A 108 -9.49 10.90 11.00
CA ARG A 108 -10.08 12.17 11.44
C ARG A 108 -11.60 12.06 11.58
N HIS A 109 -12.25 11.38 10.64
CA HIS A 109 -13.69 11.15 10.69
C HIS A 109 -14.11 10.37 11.95
N HIS A 110 -13.29 9.41 12.38
CA HIS A 110 -13.53 8.63 13.58
C HIS A 110 -12.97 9.28 14.84
N LYS A 111 -12.50 10.52 14.76
CA LYS A 111 -11.91 11.28 15.87
C LYS A 111 -10.72 10.57 16.51
N ILE A 112 -9.94 9.90 15.67
CA ILE A 112 -8.71 9.21 16.06
C ILE A 112 -7.53 10.01 15.52
N GLU A 113 -6.53 10.27 16.37
CA GLU A 113 -5.30 10.91 15.92
C GLU A 113 -4.58 9.97 14.96
N ALA A 114 -4.24 10.49 13.77
CA ALA A 114 -3.55 9.68 12.78
C ALA A 114 -2.12 9.38 13.25
N PRO A 115 -1.68 8.10 13.16
CA PRO A 115 -0.30 7.76 13.46
C PRO A 115 0.63 8.31 12.38
N LYS A 116 1.95 8.23 12.61
CA LYS A 116 2.93 8.56 11.58
C LYS A 116 2.72 7.65 10.37
N MET A 117 2.71 8.23 9.19
CA MET A 117 2.52 7.47 7.96
C MET A 117 3.62 7.77 6.96
N GLY A 118 4.24 6.71 6.45
CA GLY A 118 5.19 6.78 5.36
C GLY A 118 4.62 6.12 4.12
N CYS A 119 5.17 6.49 2.97
CA CYS A 119 4.84 5.89 1.69
C CYS A 119 6.12 5.39 1.04
N ALA A 120 6.06 4.22 0.40
CA ALA A 120 7.19 3.65 -0.29
C ALA A 120 6.72 2.88 -1.53
N VAL A 121 7.64 2.65 -2.43
CA VAL A 121 7.42 1.84 -3.63
C VAL A 121 8.44 0.71 -3.63
N CYS A 122 7.94 -0.50 -3.85
CA CYS A 122 8.77 -1.70 -4.00
C CYS A 122 8.79 -2.12 -5.46
N PHE A 123 9.98 -2.26 -6.03
CA PHE A 123 10.17 -2.67 -7.41
C PHE A 123 10.64 -4.10 -7.52
#